data_ce4446852c9ceb46e985b2979d530c41
#
_entry.id   ce4446852c9ceb46e985b2979d530c41
#
_cell.length_a   1.000
_cell.length_b   1.000
_cell.length_c   1.000
_cell.angle_alpha   90.00
_cell.angle_beta   90.00
_cell.angle_gamma   90.00
#
_symmetry.space_group_name_H-M   'P 1'
#
loop_
_entity.id
_entity.type
_entity.pdbx_description
1 polymer ?
#
loop_
_entity_poly.entity_id
_entity_poly.type
_entity_poly.pdbx_seq_one_letter_code
_entity_poly.pdbx_strand_id
1 'polypeptide(L)'
;MIEEQLKVLKVMNEVTSRIDMNAFAQMVGLNPHQTIERMQELVNAGLVKKVGGGYGITEKGKAILQVFAPVPKDAAFHFYTAIGQPTGFSAESLKDFYEIVKRVAVESLEFHLYREDFENWMKAVFKDAALANELANLKASQLKGEDLRQGILKAIAAKFGF
;
A
#
# COMPACT_ATOMS: atom_id res chain seq x y z
N MET A 1 3.80 3.08 -9.44
CA MET A 1 4.15 1.76 -10.03
C MET A 1 3.18 1.47 -11.16
N ILE A 2 3.68 1.06 -12.31
CA ILE A 2 2.82 0.70 -13.43
C ILE A 2 2.26 -0.72 -13.25
N GLU A 3 1.17 -1.01 -13.95
CA GLU A 3 0.46 -2.29 -13.81
C GLU A 3 1.34 -3.50 -14.14
N GLU A 4 2.16 -3.41 -15.19
CA GLU A 4 3.05 -4.51 -15.58
C GLU A 4 4.09 -4.83 -14.51
N GLN A 5 4.66 -3.81 -13.87
CA GLN A 5 5.59 -4.00 -12.76
C GLN A 5 4.90 -4.70 -11.60
N LEU A 6 3.67 -4.31 -11.29
CA LEU A 6 2.91 -4.91 -10.21
C LEU A 6 2.59 -6.38 -10.50
N LYS A 7 2.25 -6.72 -11.75
CA LYS A 7 2.02 -8.11 -12.17
C LYS A 7 3.27 -8.96 -11.99
N VAL A 8 4.43 -8.46 -12.41
CA VAL A 8 5.71 -9.17 -12.25
C VAL A 8 5.97 -9.41 -10.76
N LEU A 9 5.79 -8.40 -9.94
CA LEU A 9 6.04 -8.50 -8.49
C LEU A 9 5.10 -9.50 -7.83
N LYS A 10 3.83 -9.52 -8.21
CA LYS A 10 2.83 -10.47 -7.69
C LYS A 10 3.21 -11.92 -8.01
N VAL A 11 3.53 -12.18 -9.28
CA VAL A 11 3.92 -13.54 -9.70
C VAL A 11 5.19 -13.98 -8.99
N MET A 12 6.16 -13.07 -8.84
CA MET A 12 7.38 -13.38 -8.10
C MET A 12 7.11 -13.77 -6.66
N ASN A 13 6.16 -13.12 -6.01
CA ASN A 13 5.78 -13.44 -4.63
C ASN A 13 5.08 -14.81 -4.51
N GLU A 14 4.40 -15.24 -5.57
CA GLU A 14 3.65 -16.52 -5.60
C GLU A 14 4.53 -17.70 -5.97
N VAL A 15 5.62 -17.48 -6.71
CA VAL A 15 6.50 -18.56 -7.18
C VAL A 15 7.37 -19.04 -6.00
N THR A 16 7.25 -20.30 -5.68
CA THR A 16 8.00 -20.95 -4.57
C THR A 16 9.15 -21.80 -5.05
N SER A 17 9.26 -22.04 -6.36
CA SER A 17 10.33 -22.84 -6.96
C SER A 17 10.92 -22.07 -8.14
N ARG A 18 12.14 -22.48 -8.53
CA ARG A 18 12.83 -21.87 -9.66
C ARG A 18 12.17 -22.26 -10.97
N ILE A 19 11.82 -21.28 -11.81
CA ILE A 19 11.27 -21.51 -13.14
C ILE A 19 12.08 -20.70 -14.16
N ASP A 20 12.06 -21.10 -15.43
CA ASP A 20 12.75 -20.34 -16.46
C ASP A 20 11.99 -19.06 -16.82
N MET A 21 12.67 -18.14 -17.52
CA MET A 21 12.11 -16.84 -17.85
C MET A 21 10.90 -16.95 -18.78
N ASN A 22 10.86 -17.92 -19.69
CA ASN A 22 9.73 -18.10 -20.57
C ASN A 22 8.47 -18.50 -19.81
N ALA A 23 8.60 -19.45 -18.89
CA ALA A 23 7.48 -19.86 -18.03
C ALA A 23 7.02 -18.71 -17.13
N PHE A 24 7.95 -17.98 -16.56
CA PHE A 24 7.65 -16.81 -15.73
C PHE A 24 6.90 -15.74 -16.53
N ALA A 25 7.37 -15.42 -17.74
CA ALA A 25 6.73 -14.44 -18.60
C ALA A 25 5.29 -14.84 -18.94
N GLN A 26 5.03 -16.11 -19.19
CA GLN A 26 3.68 -16.62 -19.42
C GLN A 26 2.78 -16.41 -18.22
N MET A 27 3.28 -16.67 -17.02
CA MET A 27 2.51 -16.47 -15.79
C MET A 27 2.16 -14.99 -15.58
N VAL A 28 3.06 -14.09 -15.95
CA VAL A 28 2.84 -12.64 -15.86
C VAL A 28 1.90 -12.14 -16.96
N GLY A 29 1.89 -12.79 -18.12
CA GLY A 29 1.15 -12.35 -19.29
C GLY A 29 1.89 -11.35 -20.16
N LEU A 30 3.23 -11.39 -20.13
CA LEU A 30 4.10 -10.55 -20.95
C LEU A 30 5.04 -11.45 -21.76
N ASN A 31 5.66 -10.89 -22.83
CA ASN A 31 6.71 -11.62 -23.50
C ASN A 31 8.01 -11.60 -22.66
N PRO A 32 8.99 -12.50 -22.92
CA PRO A 32 10.22 -12.55 -22.11
C PRO A 32 11.00 -11.24 -22.07
N HIS A 33 11.06 -10.51 -23.18
CA HIS A 33 11.78 -9.23 -23.25
C HIS A 33 11.14 -8.18 -22.33
N GLN A 34 9.84 -8.03 -22.41
CA GLN A 34 9.10 -7.10 -21.53
C GLN A 34 9.23 -7.50 -20.06
N THR A 35 9.17 -8.78 -19.78
CA THR A 35 9.32 -9.30 -18.40
C THR A 35 10.70 -8.94 -17.85
N ILE A 36 11.77 -9.11 -18.63
CA ILE A 36 13.14 -8.75 -18.23
C ILE A 36 13.23 -7.24 -17.97
N GLU A 37 12.65 -6.41 -18.82
CA GLU A 37 12.66 -4.96 -18.64
C GLU A 37 11.98 -4.57 -17.32
N ARG A 38 10.78 -5.11 -17.07
CA ARG A 38 10.05 -4.84 -15.83
C ARG A 38 10.83 -5.35 -14.61
N MET A 39 11.43 -6.50 -14.72
CA MET A 39 12.28 -7.06 -13.66
C MET A 39 13.46 -6.15 -13.34
N GLN A 40 14.13 -5.62 -14.36
CA GLN A 40 15.27 -4.72 -14.19
C GLN A 40 14.83 -3.42 -13.48
N GLU A 41 13.68 -2.88 -13.85
CA GLU A 41 13.12 -1.70 -13.18
C GLU A 41 12.85 -1.97 -11.69
N LEU A 42 12.33 -3.16 -11.36
CA LEU A 42 12.07 -3.56 -9.99
C LEU A 42 13.37 -3.73 -9.19
N VAL A 43 14.41 -4.27 -9.81
CA VAL A 43 15.74 -4.36 -9.19
C VAL A 43 16.28 -2.97 -8.89
N ASN A 44 16.17 -2.05 -9.84
CA ASN A 44 16.63 -0.67 -9.67
C ASN A 44 15.87 0.05 -8.57
N ALA A 45 14.59 -0.28 -8.39
CA ALA A 45 13.76 0.29 -7.33
C ALA A 45 13.94 -0.38 -5.96
N GLY A 46 14.75 -1.45 -5.87
CA GLY A 46 14.98 -2.16 -4.63
C GLY A 46 13.86 -3.10 -4.21
N LEU A 47 12.92 -3.40 -5.11
CA LEU A 47 11.77 -4.27 -4.82
C LEU A 47 12.07 -5.73 -5.10
N VAL A 48 13.07 -5.98 -5.94
CA VAL A 48 13.56 -7.30 -6.32
C VAL A 48 15.09 -7.27 -6.23
N LYS A 49 15.69 -8.41 -5.94
CA LYS A 49 17.15 -8.57 -5.90
C LYS A 49 17.58 -9.79 -6.69
N LYS A 50 18.79 -9.75 -7.20
CA LYS A 50 19.42 -10.93 -7.81
C LYS A 50 19.91 -11.87 -6.72
N VAL A 51 19.55 -13.16 -6.82
CA VAL A 51 19.92 -14.19 -5.84
C VAL A 51 20.42 -15.40 -6.59
N GLY A 52 21.73 -15.69 -6.51
CA GLY A 52 22.33 -16.77 -7.27
C GLY A 52 22.11 -16.55 -8.76
N GLY A 53 21.57 -17.51 -9.46
CA GLY A 53 21.23 -17.40 -10.89
C GLY A 53 19.82 -16.89 -11.18
N GLY A 54 19.13 -16.34 -10.19
CA GLY A 54 17.75 -15.91 -10.35
C GLY A 54 17.44 -14.59 -9.65
N TYR A 55 16.18 -14.40 -9.32
CA TYR A 55 15.66 -13.18 -8.68
C TYR A 55 14.80 -13.54 -7.47
N GLY A 56 14.77 -12.67 -6.49
CA GLY A 56 13.90 -12.81 -5.32
C GLY A 56 13.25 -11.49 -4.96
N ILE A 57 12.06 -11.55 -4.37
CA ILE A 57 11.37 -10.36 -3.86
C ILE A 57 12.03 -9.90 -2.56
N THR A 58 12.20 -8.58 -2.39
CA THR A 58 12.73 -8.00 -1.15
C THR A 58 11.61 -7.76 -0.15
N GLU A 59 11.95 -7.45 1.09
CA GLU A 59 10.95 -7.04 2.09
C GLU A 59 10.22 -5.76 1.66
N LYS A 60 10.93 -4.84 1.01
CA LYS A 60 10.32 -3.64 0.42
C LYS A 60 9.32 -4.01 -0.68
N GLY A 61 9.65 -5.00 -1.51
CA GLY A 61 8.75 -5.49 -2.56
C GLY A 61 7.48 -6.11 -1.97
N LYS A 62 7.60 -6.88 -0.91
CA LYS A 62 6.45 -7.46 -0.20
C LYS A 62 5.56 -6.37 0.41
N ALA A 63 6.17 -5.34 0.99
CA ALA A 63 5.44 -4.21 1.57
C ALA A 63 4.64 -3.46 0.49
N ILE A 64 5.23 -3.23 -0.68
CA ILE A 64 4.55 -2.59 -1.81
C ILE A 64 3.35 -3.42 -2.28
N LEU A 65 3.47 -4.74 -2.35
CA LEU A 65 2.34 -5.60 -2.69
C LEU A 65 1.19 -5.43 -1.69
N GLN A 66 1.50 -5.31 -0.42
CA GLN A 66 0.50 -5.09 0.61
C GLN A 66 -0.25 -3.77 0.41
N VAL A 67 0.44 -2.72 -0.04
CA VAL A 67 -0.16 -1.41 -0.31
C VAL A 67 -1.22 -1.49 -1.40
N PHE A 68 -0.99 -2.29 -2.44
CA PHE A 68 -1.89 -2.44 -3.58
C PHE A 68 -2.92 -3.56 -3.41
N ALA A 69 -2.75 -4.43 -2.40
CA ALA A 69 -3.64 -5.56 -2.19
C ALA A 69 -5.05 -5.09 -1.82
N PRO A 70 -6.10 -5.60 -2.50
CA PRO A 70 -7.46 -5.26 -2.12
C PRO A 70 -7.82 -5.88 -0.78
N VAL A 71 -8.58 -5.15 0.03
CA VAL A 71 -9.16 -5.68 1.26
C VAL A 71 -10.55 -6.26 0.97
N PRO A 72 -11.07 -7.17 1.81
CA PRO A 72 -12.45 -7.64 1.67
C PRO A 72 -13.42 -6.46 1.72
N LYS A 73 -14.55 -6.56 1.00
CA LYS A 73 -15.53 -5.48 0.92
C LYS A 73 -16.07 -5.05 2.28
N ASP A 74 -16.24 -5.99 3.19
CA ASP A 74 -16.69 -5.73 4.56
C ASP A 74 -15.61 -5.11 5.44
N ALA A 75 -14.37 -5.08 4.97
CA ALA A 75 -13.24 -4.47 5.67
C ALA A 75 -12.80 -3.13 5.04
N ALA A 76 -13.51 -2.64 4.02
CA ALA A 76 -13.21 -1.34 3.42
C ALA A 76 -13.37 -0.21 4.44
N PHE A 77 -12.55 0.83 4.31
CA PHE A 77 -12.67 1.99 5.18
C PHE A 77 -13.60 3.04 4.56
N HIS A 78 -14.69 3.36 5.25
CA HIS A 78 -15.65 4.35 4.80
C HIS A 78 -15.39 5.68 5.51
N PHE A 79 -15.24 6.74 4.72
CA PHE A 79 -14.92 8.08 5.25
C PHE A 79 -16.19 8.86 5.56
N TYR A 80 -16.30 9.33 6.80
CA TYR A 80 -17.40 10.15 7.30
C TYR A 80 -16.86 11.49 7.80
N THR A 81 -17.68 12.53 7.77
CA THR A 81 -17.35 13.81 8.39
C THR A 81 -17.92 13.93 9.80
N ALA A 82 -18.95 13.17 10.09
CA ALA A 82 -19.60 13.05 11.40
C ALA A 82 -20.44 11.78 11.40
N ILE A 83 -20.98 11.40 12.55
CA ILE A 83 -21.86 10.23 12.65
C ILE A 83 -23.04 10.41 11.70
N GLY A 84 -23.24 9.43 10.81
CA GLY A 84 -24.33 9.46 9.84
C GLY A 84 -24.12 10.39 8.65
N GLN A 85 -22.92 10.94 8.46
CA GLN A 85 -22.64 11.86 7.36
C GLN A 85 -21.48 11.32 6.50
N PRO A 86 -21.75 10.37 5.58
CA PRO A 86 -20.71 9.80 4.72
C PRO A 86 -20.23 10.80 3.67
N THR A 87 -18.94 10.69 3.31
CA THR A 87 -18.34 11.52 2.25
C THR A 87 -18.54 10.93 0.86
N GLY A 88 -18.91 9.64 0.77
CA GLY A 88 -18.94 8.90 -0.48
C GLY A 88 -17.61 8.22 -0.84
N PHE A 89 -16.54 8.49 -0.10
CA PHE A 89 -15.26 7.84 -0.33
C PHE A 89 -15.13 6.59 0.52
N SER A 90 -14.63 5.50 -0.10
CA SER A 90 -14.32 4.25 0.60
C SER A 90 -12.99 3.71 0.08
N ALA A 91 -12.12 3.32 0.98
CA ALA A 91 -10.82 2.75 0.64
C ALA A 91 -10.89 1.23 0.64
N GLU A 92 -10.57 0.62 -0.48
CA GLU A 92 -10.54 -0.84 -0.65
C GLU A 92 -9.12 -1.39 -0.67
N SER A 93 -8.12 -0.53 -0.45
CA SER A 93 -6.72 -0.89 -0.28
C SER A 93 -6.02 0.23 0.47
N LEU A 94 -4.80 -0.03 0.93
CA LEU A 94 -4.00 1.02 1.54
C LEU A 94 -3.64 2.12 0.53
N LYS A 95 -3.45 1.75 -0.73
CA LYS A 95 -3.20 2.71 -1.82
C LYS A 95 -4.42 3.63 -2.01
N ASP A 96 -5.62 3.07 -2.03
CA ASP A 96 -6.86 3.85 -2.09
C ASP A 96 -6.95 4.81 -0.91
N PHE A 97 -6.66 4.32 0.29
CA PHE A 97 -6.66 5.13 1.50
C PHE A 97 -5.74 6.35 1.34
N TYR A 98 -4.52 6.12 0.89
CA TYR A 98 -3.54 7.17 0.67
C TYR A 98 -4.06 8.22 -0.34
N GLU A 99 -4.62 7.76 -1.46
CA GLU A 99 -5.14 8.66 -2.49
C GLU A 99 -6.36 9.44 -2.01
N ILE A 100 -7.25 8.81 -1.23
CA ILE A 100 -8.42 9.48 -0.66
C ILE A 100 -8.00 10.53 0.38
N VAL A 101 -7.03 10.23 1.23
CA VAL A 101 -6.52 11.19 2.22
C VAL A 101 -6.04 12.49 1.56
N LYS A 102 -5.52 12.42 0.33
CA LYS A 102 -5.07 13.61 -0.40
C LYS A 102 -6.20 14.58 -0.73
N ARG A 103 -7.44 14.11 -0.82
CA ARG A 103 -8.55 14.92 -1.36
C ARG A 103 -9.82 14.95 -0.53
N VAL A 104 -9.98 14.09 0.47
CA VAL A 104 -11.15 14.11 1.34
C VAL A 104 -11.12 15.35 2.22
N ALA A 105 -12.30 15.83 2.65
CA ALA A 105 -12.40 16.98 3.55
C ALA A 105 -11.59 16.74 4.84
N VAL A 106 -10.88 17.76 5.33
CA VAL A 106 -10.07 17.65 6.54
C VAL A 106 -10.92 17.28 7.77
N GLU A 107 -12.19 17.66 7.79
CA GLU A 107 -13.12 17.30 8.84
C GLU A 107 -13.26 15.79 8.97
N SER A 108 -13.22 15.06 7.84
CA SER A 108 -13.24 13.59 7.84
C SER A 108 -11.98 13.02 8.48
N LEU A 109 -10.82 13.58 8.17
CA LEU A 109 -9.55 13.14 8.74
C LEU A 109 -9.52 13.37 10.25
N GLU A 110 -9.98 14.52 10.71
CA GLU A 110 -10.06 14.83 12.13
C GLU A 110 -11.06 13.91 12.84
N PHE A 111 -12.23 13.70 12.24
CA PHE A 111 -13.26 12.82 12.79
C PHE A 111 -12.72 11.42 13.06
N HIS A 112 -12.08 10.80 12.07
CA HIS A 112 -11.61 9.43 12.18
C HIS A 112 -10.33 9.29 13.02
N LEU A 113 -9.40 10.23 12.91
CA LEU A 113 -8.16 10.14 13.67
C LEU A 113 -8.43 10.22 15.17
N TYR A 114 -9.24 11.19 15.60
CA TYR A 114 -9.51 11.41 17.02
C TYR A 114 -10.44 10.37 17.62
N ARG A 115 -11.15 9.60 16.81
CA ARG A 115 -11.92 8.41 17.23
C ARG A 115 -11.10 7.12 17.20
N GLU A 116 -9.85 7.18 16.76
CA GLU A 116 -8.97 6.03 16.62
C GLU A 116 -9.40 5.06 15.51
N ASP A 117 -10.27 5.49 14.60
CA ASP A 117 -10.78 4.64 13.51
C ASP A 117 -9.65 4.22 12.56
N PHE A 118 -8.72 5.14 12.23
CA PHE A 118 -7.59 4.83 11.37
C PHE A 118 -6.65 3.81 12.01
N GLU A 119 -6.32 4.00 13.28
CA GLU A 119 -5.44 3.08 14.02
C GLU A 119 -6.04 1.68 14.07
N ASN A 120 -7.33 1.60 14.40
CA ASN A 120 -8.04 0.33 14.50
C ASN A 120 -8.09 -0.39 13.16
N TRP A 121 -8.30 0.33 12.07
CA TRP A 121 -8.33 -0.25 10.73
C TRP A 121 -6.96 -0.79 10.32
N MET A 122 -5.89 -0.04 10.59
CA MET A 122 -4.52 -0.47 10.31
C MET A 122 -4.16 -1.73 11.09
N LYS A 123 -4.55 -1.82 12.35
CA LYS A 123 -4.31 -3.01 13.18
C LYS A 123 -5.12 -4.21 12.73
N ALA A 124 -6.41 -4.01 12.49
CA ALA A 124 -7.33 -5.11 12.20
C ALA A 124 -7.15 -5.69 10.81
N VAL A 125 -6.97 -4.83 9.80
CA VAL A 125 -6.94 -5.24 8.40
C VAL A 125 -5.53 -5.56 7.92
N PHE A 126 -4.55 -4.72 8.28
CA PHE A 126 -3.17 -4.87 7.80
C PHE A 126 -2.23 -5.49 8.83
N LYS A 127 -2.69 -5.71 10.07
CA LYS A 127 -1.86 -6.22 11.16
C LYS A 127 -0.62 -5.34 11.39
N ASP A 128 -0.75 -4.05 11.14
CA ASP A 128 0.36 -3.10 11.15
C ASP A 128 0.32 -2.23 12.39
N ALA A 129 0.88 -2.73 13.49
CA ALA A 129 0.94 -2.00 14.75
C ALA A 129 1.87 -0.78 14.65
N ALA A 130 2.93 -0.86 13.84
CA ALA A 130 3.88 0.25 13.69
C ALA A 130 3.21 1.46 13.03
N LEU A 131 2.46 1.25 11.94
CA LEU A 131 1.73 2.33 11.27
C LEU A 131 0.62 2.88 12.18
N ALA A 132 -0.08 2.00 12.90
CA ALA A 132 -1.09 2.43 13.86
C ALA A 132 -0.48 3.35 14.93
N ASN A 133 0.71 3.03 15.44
CA ASN A 133 1.42 3.86 16.41
C ASN A 133 1.82 5.22 15.84
N GLU A 134 2.23 5.27 14.56
CA GLU A 134 2.53 6.54 13.90
C GLU A 134 1.29 7.44 13.83
N LEU A 135 0.13 6.87 13.52
CA LEU A 135 -1.13 7.61 13.51
C LEU A 135 -1.54 8.06 14.93
N ALA A 136 -1.31 7.22 15.94
CA ALA A 136 -1.54 7.59 17.33
C ALA A 136 -0.66 8.78 17.75
N ASN A 137 0.58 8.84 17.27
CA ASN A 137 1.48 9.97 17.52
C ASN A 137 0.95 11.27 16.92
N LEU A 138 0.33 11.22 15.75
CA LEU A 138 -0.30 12.40 15.15
C LEU A 138 -1.44 12.91 16.01
N LYS A 139 -2.25 12.01 16.57
CA LYS A 139 -3.32 12.35 17.50
C LYS A 139 -2.74 13.00 18.76
N ALA A 140 -1.69 12.42 19.34
CA ALA A 140 -1.02 12.96 20.53
C ALA A 140 -0.42 14.34 20.27
N SER A 141 0.03 14.61 19.04
CA SER A 141 0.56 15.91 18.62
C SER A 141 -0.52 16.95 18.37
N GLN A 142 -1.78 16.59 18.44
CA GLN A 142 -2.95 17.46 18.27
C GLN A 142 -2.98 18.18 16.93
N LEU A 143 -2.48 17.54 15.88
CA LEU A 143 -2.51 18.09 14.52
C LEU A 143 -3.95 18.20 14.00
N LYS A 144 -4.21 19.26 13.23
CA LYS A 144 -5.52 19.51 12.63
C LYS A 144 -5.34 20.09 11.21
N GLY A 145 -6.44 20.09 10.44
CA GLY A 145 -6.47 20.72 9.11
C GLY A 145 -5.47 20.11 8.14
N GLU A 146 -4.84 20.95 7.35
CA GLU A 146 -3.84 20.50 6.37
C GLU A 146 -2.59 19.90 7.00
N ASP A 147 -2.19 20.36 8.19
CA ASP A 147 -1.07 19.75 8.91
C ASP A 147 -1.35 18.30 9.25
N LEU A 148 -2.59 18.00 9.62
CA LEU A 148 -3.02 16.61 9.87
C LEU A 148 -2.99 15.79 8.59
N ARG A 149 -3.53 16.33 7.49
CA ARG A 149 -3.50 15.66 6.18
C ARG A 149 -2.07 15.30 5.79
N GLN A 150 -1.17 16.28 5.86
CA GLN A 150 0.23 16.05 5.51
C GLN A 150 0.92 15.07 6.46
N GLY A 151 0.57 15.11 7.74
CA GLY A 151 1.08 14.16 8.72
C GLY A 151 0.71 12.72 8.39
N ILE A 152 -0.54 12.46 8.03
CA ILE A 152 -1.02 11.12 7.65
C ILE A 152 -0.32 10.66 6.36
N LEU A 153 -0.28 11.50 5.34
CA LEU A 153 0.36 11.17 4.06
C LEU A 153 1.84 10.85 4.26
N LYS A 154 2.54 11.64 5.06
CA LYS A 154 3.95 11.46 5.33
C LYS A 154 4.24 10.17 6.08
N ALA A 155 3.40 9.80 7.05
CA ALA A 155 3.55 8.56 7.81
C ALA A 155 3.45 7.34 6.89
N ILE A 156 2.47 7.34 5.99
CA ILE A 156 2.28 6.24 5.03
C ILE A 156 3.41 6.20 4.00
N ALA A 157 3.75 7.35 3.44
CA ALA A 157 4.80 7.47 2.42
C ALA A 157 6.16 7.02 2.96
N ALA A 158 6.50 7.41 4.18
CA ALA A 158 7.76 7.04 4.80
C ALA A 158 7.89 5.52 4.99
N LYS A 159 6.80 4.86 5.33
CA LYS A 159 6.81 3.41 5.55
C LYS A 159 6.92 2.63 4.25
N PHE A 160 6.25 3.05 3.20
CA PHE A 160 6.14 2.28 1.95
C PHE A 160 6.94 2.87 0.79
N GLY A 161 7.58 4.01 0.97
CA GLY A 161 8.46 4.61 -0.04
C GLY A 161 7.72 5.28 -1.21
N PHE A 162 6.58 5.86 -0.94
CA PHE A 162 5.88 6.65 -1.94
C PHE A 162 6.58 7.98 -2.24
#